data_d148453cb9225ecf452817f79c6b77c1
#
_entry.id   d148453cb9225ecf452817f79c6b77c1
#
_cell.length_a   1.000
_cell.length_b   1.000
_cell.length_c   1.000
_cell.angle_alpha   90.00
_cell.angle_beta   90.00
_cell.angle_gamma   90.00
#
_symmetry.space_group_name_H-M   'P 1'
#
loop_
_entity.id
_entity.type
_entity.pdbx_description
1 polymer ?
#
loop_
_entity_poly.entity_id
_entity_poly.type
_entity_poly.pdbx_seq_one_letter_code
_entity_poly.pdbx_strand_id
1 'polypeptide(L)'
;MQFEASRLEGLEHRTDAQSAPEVFFTPIITPESLVAAYHALGRKPEGKTAIKVHSGESEKSNNLNPSLVKDLVQEIGGTLVECATAYDGNRETPEKSLATFKKHG
;
A
#
# COMPACT_ATOMS: atom_id res chain seq x y z
N MET A 1 -14.34 -9.15 20.61
CA MET A 1 -12.97 -8.87 21.09
C MET A 1 -13.05 -7.55 21.87
N GLN A 2 -12.93 -7.61 23.17
CA GLN A 2 -12.84 -6.38 23.97
C GLN A 2 -11.41 -5.83 23.81
N PHE A 3 -11.31 -4.62 23.32
CA PHE A 3 -10.06 -3.86 23.38
C PHE A 3 -9.80 -3.52 24.86
N GLU A 4 -8.73 -4.06 25.43
CA GLU A 4 -8.31 -3.65 26.77
C GLU A 4 -7.83 -2.19 26.73
N ALA A 5 -8.58 -1.32 27.40
CA ALA A 5 -8.25 0.11 27.50
C ALA A 5 -6.84 0.36 28.08
N SER A 6 -6.31 -0.59 28.88
CA SER A 6 -4.96 -0.52 29.46
C SER A 6 -3.81 -0.47 28.43
N ARG A 7 -4.04 -0.93 27.18
CA ARG A 7 -3.04 -0.80 26.11
C ARG A 7 -3.00 0.59 25.47
N LEU A 8 -3.94 1.45 25.76
CA LEU A 8 -4.03 2.80 25.20
C LEU A 8 -3.45 3.87 26.13
N GLU A 9 -3.17 3.55 27.41
CA GLU A 9 -2.62 4.49 28.38
C GLU A 9 -1.29 5.13 27.94
N GLY A 10 -0.47 4.42 27.17
CA GLY A 10 0.77 4.97 26.62
C GLY A 10 0.57 5.89 25.40
N LEU A 11 -0.63 5.92 24.82
CA LEU A 11 -0.96 6.74 23.65
C LEU A 11 -1.61 8.07 24.06
N GLU A 12 -2.27 8.13 25.21
CA GLU A 12 -2.90 9.36 25.71
C GLU A 12 -1.89 10.48 25.99
N HIS A 13 -0.67 10.13 26.38
CA HIS A 13 0.42 11.09 26.61
C HIS A 13 1.10 11.60 25.33
N ARG A 14 0.74 11.08 24.15
CA ARG A 14 1.32 11.46 22.85
C ARG A 14 0.43 12.37 22.03
N THR A 15 -0.78 12.60 22.46
CA THR A 15 -1.73 13.42 21.72
C THR A 15 -1.76 14.85 22.27
N ASP A 16 -0.67 15.56 22.08
CA ASP A 16 -0.80 16.98 21.85
C ASP A 16 -1.44 17.13 20.46
N ALA A 17 -2.73 17.44 20.43
CA ALA A 17 -3.51 17.53 19.20
C ALA A 17 -2.96 18.57 18.21
N GLN A 18 -2.09 19.49 18.69
CA GLN A 18 -1.42 20.50 17.85
C GLN A 18 -0.13 19.99 17.20
N SER A 19 0.48 18.91 17.74
CA SER A 19 1.72 18.32 17.20
C SER A 19 1.52 16.95 16.57
N ALA A 20 0.33 16.34 16.67
CA ALA A 20 0.03 15.06 16.08
C ALA A 20 -0.03 15.16 14.55
N PRO A 21 0.57 14.21 13.80
CA PRO A 21 0.44 14.19 12.35
C PRO A 21 -1.02 13.93 11.94
N GLU A 22 -1.46 14.59 10.88
CA GLU A 22 -2.75 14.31 10.26
C GLU A 22 -2.75 12.94 9.60
N VAL A 23 -3.82 12.17 9.84
CA VAL A 23 -4.05 10.87 9.22
C VAL A 23 -5.39 10.90 8.50
N PHE A 24 -5.37 10.58 7.20
CA PHE A 24 -6.57 10.51 6.38
C PHE A 24 -7.05 9.07 6.29
N PHE A 25 -8.34 8.86 6.47
CA PHE A 25 -8.96 7.55 6.44
C PHE A 25 -10.19 7.54 5.54
N THR A 26 -10.36 6.47 4.77
CA THR A 26 -11.58 6.19 4.02
C THR A 26 -12.03 4.74 4.27
N PRO A 27 -13.29 4.50 4.60
CA PRO A 27 -13.84 3.15 4.71
C PRO A 27 -14.19 2.54 3.34
N ILE A 28 -14.14 3.35 2.27
CA ILE A 28 -14.51 2.93 0.92
C ILE A 28 -13.24 2.56 0.16
N ILE A 29 -13.17 1.33 -0.36
CA ILE A 29 -12.02 0.82 -1.11
C ILE A 29 -12.37 0.82 -2.60
N THR A 30 -12.09 1.94 -3.27
CA THR A 30 -12.25 2.12 -4.72
C THR A 30 -11.05 2.86 -5.30
N PRO A 31 -10.82 2.79 -6.63
CA PRO A 31 -9.78 3.59 -7.27
C PRO A 31 -9.91 5.10 -6.96
N GLU A 32 -11.14 5.62 -6.98
CA GLU A 32 -11.42 7.03 -6.72
C GLU A 32 -11.10 7.42 -5.27
N SER A 33 -11.45 6.56 -4.30
CA SER A 33 -11.15 6.85 -2.88
C SER A 33 -9.66 6.79 -2.59
N LEU A 34 -8.91 5.93 -3.28
CA LEU A 34 -7.46 5.86 -3.16
C LEU A 34 -6.80 7.14 -3.70
N VAL A 35 -7.23 7.62 -4.85
CA VAL A 35 -6.76 8.88 -5.44
C VAL A 35 -7.13 10.06 -4.53
N ALA A 36 -8.34 10.09 -3.98
CA ALA A 36 -8.78 11.13 -3.04
C ALA A 36 -7.92 11.15 -1.76
N ALA A 37 -7.62 9.97 -1.20
CA ALA A 37 -6.74 9.87 -0.03
C ALA A 37 -5.31 10.36 -0.34
N TYR A 38 -4.80 10.05 -1.52
CA TYR A 38 -3.51 10.57 -1.98
C TYR A 38 -3.52 12.11 -2.09
N HIS A 39 -4.55 12.69 -2.69
CA HIS A 39 -4.69 14.15 -2.80
C HIS A 39 -4.79 14.82 -1.43
N ALA A 40 -5.46 14.19 -0.47
CA ALA A 40 -5.58 14.71 0.89
C ALA A 40 -4.21 14.89 1.57
N LEU A 41 -3.21 14.08 1.23
CA LEU A 41 -1.85 14.21 1.76
C LEU A 41 -1.18 15.54 1.37
N GLY A 42 -1.63 16.18 0.29
CA GLY A 42 -1.08 17.45 -0.18
C GLY A 42 0.40 17.38 -0.60
N ARG A 43 0.90 16.18 -0.91
CA ARG A 43 2.29 15.93 -1.29
C ARG A 43 2.34 15.26 -2.66
N LYS A 44 3.35 15.60 -3.44
CA LYS A 44 3.63 14.95 -4.73
C LYS A 44 5.06 14.40 -4.69
N PRO A 45 5.27 13.16 -5.16
CA PRO A 45 6.62 12.63 -5.32
C PRO A 45 7.35 13.42 -6.43
N GLU A 46 8.66 13.53 -6.29
CA GLU A 46 9.52 14.17 -7.28
C GLU A 46 10.37 13.12 -8.00
N GLY A 47 10.61 13.33 -9.29
CA GLY A 47 11.45 12.46 -10.09
C GLY A 47 10.84 11.07 -10.35
N LYS A 48 11.69 10.06 -10.52
CA LYS A 48 11.27 8.68 -10.75
C LYS A 48 10.67 8.09 -9.49
N THR A 49 9.40 7.71 -9.55
CA THR A 49 8.64 7.22 -8.40
C THR A 49 8.43 5.72 -8.48
N ALA A 50 8.86 5.00 -7.45
CA ALA A 50 8.57 3.59 -7.26
C ALA A 50 7.36 3.44 -6.33
N ILE A 51 6.38 2.64 -6.73
CA ILE A 51 5.19 2.33 -5.94
C ILE A 51 5.27 0.86 -5.54
N LYS A 52 5.55 0.60 -4.27
CA LYS A 52 5.65 -0.74 -3.74
C LYS A 52 4.26 -1.36 -3.61
N VAL A 53 4.07 -2.53 -4.20
CA VAL A 53 2.86 -3.31 -4.10
C VAL A 53 3.17 -4.76 -3.73
N HIS A 54 2.18 -5.47 -3.20
CA HIS A 54 2.25 -6.92 -3.04
C HIS A 54 1.67 -7.58 -4.28
N SER A 55 2.53 -8.27 -5.04
CA SER A 55 2.16 -8.93 -6.30
C SER A 55 1.48 -10.28 -6.13
N GLY A 56 1.42 -10.80 -4.89
CA GLY A 56 0.90 -12.15 -4.61
C GLY A 56 1.94 -13.24 -4.84
N GLU A 57 1.58 -14.47 -4.56
CA GLU A 57 2.48 -15.64 -4.71
C GLU A 57 1.87 -16.72 -5.60
N SER A 58 0.66 -17.17 -5.27
CA SER A 58 -0.06 -18.20 -6.02
C SER A 58 -1.33 -17.63 -6.63
N GLU A 59 -2.00 -18.41 -7.46
CA GLU A 59 -3.31 -18.05 -8.04
C GLU A 59 -4.40 -17.76 -7.00
N LYS A 60 -4.26 -18.34 -5.81
CA LYS A 60 -5.20 -18.19 -4.69
C LYS A 60 -4.74 -17.19 -3.65
N SER A 61 -3.64 -16.48 -3.88
CA SER A 61 -3.16 -15.50 -2.91
C SER A 61 -4.06 -14.25 -2.90
N ASN A 62 -4.22 -13.67 -1.73
CA ASN A 62 -4.95 -12.41 -1.55
C ASN A 62 -4.05 -11.23 -1.92
N ASN A 63 -3.67 -11.14 -3.18
CA ASN A 63 -2.91 -10.00 -3.68
C ASN A 63 -3.82 -8.79 -3.92
N LEU A 64 -3.22 -7.62 -3.96
CA LEU A 64 -3.92 -6.40 -4.32
C LEU A 64 -4.39 -6.49 -5.77
N ASN A 65 -5.67 -6.18 -6.00
CA ASN A 65 -6.18 -6.10 -7.37
C ASN A 65 -5.54 -4.90 -8.09
N PRO A 66 -4.84 -5.10 -9.22
CA PRO A 66 -4.16 -4.02 -9.94
C PRO A 66 -5.09 -2.88 -10.36
N SER A 67 -6.35 -3.18 -10.64
CA SER A 67 -7.33 -2.16 -11.01
C SER A 67 -7.56 -1.10 -9.93
N LEU A 68 -7.36 -1.46 -8.67
CA LEU A 68 -7.49 -0.52 -7.55
C LEU A 68 -6.45 0.59 -7.60
N VAL A 69 -5.22 0.27 -7.99
CA VAL A 69 -4.09 1.21 -7.96
C VAL A 69 -3.79 1.85 -9.31
N LYS A 70 -4.40 1.39 -10.38
CA LYS A 70 -4.11 1.81 -11.75
C LYS A 70 -4.18 3.32 -11.92
N ASP A 71 -5.27 3.94 -11.51
CA ASP A 71 -5.51 5.38 -11.72
C ASP A 71 -4.49 6.21 -10.94
N LEU A 72 -4.20 5.82 -9.70
CA LEU A 72 -3.17 6.46 -8.89
C LEU A 72 -1.77 6.34 -9.50
N VAL A 73 -1.42 5.14 -9.98
CA VAL A 73 -0.12 4.90 -10.64
C VAL A 73 0.03 5.77 -11.88
N GLN A 74 -1.01 5.89 -12.69
CA GLN A 74 -1.02 6.73 -13.89
C GLN A 74 -0.92 8.22 -13.55
N GLU A 75 -1.64 8.68 -12.53
CA GLU A 75 -1.59 10.08 -12.09
C GLU A 75 -0.20 10.48 -11.57
N ILE A 76 0.43 9.61 -10.79
CA ILE A 76 1.78 9.83 -10.26
C ILE A 76 2.85 9.67 -11.34
N GLY A 77 2.59 8.90 -12.39
CA GLY A 77 3.59 8.48 -13.36
C GLY A 77 4.61 7.50 -12.75
N GLY A 78 4.15 6.68 -11.79
CA GLY A 78 4.99 5.77 -11.04
C GLY A 78 5.19 4.42 -11.74
N THR A 79 6.17 3.68 -11.24
CA THR A 79 6.44 2.29 -11.63
C THR A 79 6.15 1.37 -10.45
N LEU A 80 5.35 0.33 -10.67
CA LEU A 80 5.11 -0.70 -9.66
C LEU A 80 6.39 -1.50 -9.42
N VAL A 81 6.69 -1.73 -8.15
CA VAL A 81 7.87 -2.50 -7.72
C VAL A 81 7.50 -3.51 -6.64
N GLU A 82 8.24 -4.60 -6.62
CA GLU A 82 8.15 -5.64 -5.59
C GLU A 82 9.54 -6.17 -5.26
N CYS A 83 9.71 -6.74 -4.07
CA CYS A 83 10.94 -7.42 -3.67
C CYS A 83 10.85 -8.92 -3.95
N ALA A 84 11.97 -9.53 -4.32
CA ALA A 84 12.11 -10.97 -4.26
C ALA A 84 12.02 -11.45 -2.80
N THR A 85 11.54 -12.67 -2.60
CA THR A 85 11.48 -13.28 -1.27
C THR A 85 12.80 -13.96 -0.92
N ALA A 86 13.08 -14.03 0.38
CA ALA A 86 14.25 -14.77 0.90
C ALA A 86 13.96 -16.26 1.12
N TYR A 87 12.75 -16.71 0.84
CA TYR A 87 12.31 -18.11 0.91
C TYR A 87 11.89 -18.60 -0.46
N ASP A 88 11.92 -19.92 -0.66
CA ASP A 88 11.50 -20.56 -1.91
C ASP A 88 10.02 -20.23 -2.21
N GLY A 89 9.74 -19.88 -3.45
CA GLY A 89 8.38 -19.54 -3.88
C GLY A 89 8.32 -18.86 -5.24
N ASN A 90 7.16 -18.29 -5.53
CA ASN A 90 6.88 -17.66 -6.84
C ASN A 90 7.54 -16.29 -7.03
N ARG A 91 8.29 -15.81 -6.03
CA ARG A 91 8.97 -14.51 -6.05
C ARG A 91 10.41 -14.59 -5.56
N GLU A 92 11.01 -15.78 -5.50
CA GLU A 92 12.38 -15.97 -5.00
C GLU A 92 13.44 -15.41 -5.95
N THR A 93 13.13 -15.31 -7.26
CA THR A 93 14.01 -14.71 -8.26
C THR A 93 13.33 -13.58 -9.01
N PRO A 94 14.07 -12.65 -9.64
CA PRO A 94 13.49 -11.59 -10.46
C PRO A 94 12.58 -12.11 -11.57
N GLU A 95 12.95 -13.21 -12.23
CA GLU A 95 12.18 -13.83 -13.31
C GLU A 95 10.85 -14.39 -12.80
N LYS A 96 10.86 -15.08 -11.66
CA LYS A 96 9.64 -15.58 -11.01
C LYS A 96 8.77 -14.45 -10.52
N SER A 97 9.35 -13.40 -9.96
CA SER A 97 8.63 -12.19 -9.54
C SER A 97 7.91 -11.54 -10.71
N LEU A 98 8.61 -11.37 -11.85
CA LEU A 98 8.01 -10.79 -13.05
C LEU A 98 6.88 -11.66 -13.62
N ALA A 99 7.06 -12.99 -13.60
CA ALA A 99 6.00 -13.93 -14.01
C ALA A 99 4.78 -13.82 -13.11
N THR A 100 4.96 -13.67 -11.80
CA THR A 100 3.89 -13.47 -10.82
C THR A 100 3.15 -12.16 -11.06
N PHE A 101 3.85 -11.08 -11.31
CA PHE A 101 3.25 -9.80 -11.72
C PHE A 101 2.34 -9.96 -12.94
N LYS A 102 2.86 -10.57 -14.01
CA LYS A 102 2.12 -10.77 -15.26
C LYS A 102 0.88 -11.65 -15.08
N LYS A 103 0.95 -12.64 -14.18
CA LYS A 103 -0.15 -13.55 -13.89
C LYS A 103 -1.30 -12.87 -13.16
N HIS A 104 -0.99 -11.91 -12.31
CA HIS A 104 -1.98 -11.20 -11.50
C HIS A 104 -2.44 -9.86 -12.11
N GLY A 105 -1.99 -9.52 -13.31
CA GLY A 105 -2.38 -8.29 -14.03
C GLY A 105 -1.47 -7.13 -13.79
#